data_737ae3b8fc09d14bdc74256758aafd99
#
_entry.id   737ae3b8fc09d14bdc74256758aafd99
#
_cell.length_a   1.000
_cell.length_b   1.000
_cell.length_c   1.000
_cell.angle_alpha   90.00
_cell.angle_beta   90.00
_cell.angle_gamma   90.00
#
_symmetry.space_group_name_H-M   'P 1'
#
loop_
_entity.id
_entity.type
_entity.pdbx_description
1 polymer ?
#
loop_
_entity_poly.entity_id
_entity_poly.type
_entity_poly.pdbx_seq_one_letter_code
_entity_poly.pdbx_strand_id
1 'polypeptide(L)'
;MNLIPTIIEKNDMGERAYDIYSRLLKDRIIILNGEIDDNTANIVVAELLYLDSLNNNDISLYINSPGGAITAGMAIYDTMNFIKSDVSTICVGIAASMAAVLLTCGEKGKRFILPNAEVMIHQPLGGAQGQATEIKIAAERILKLKKKLNTILAEATGKDIAIIDSDTERDYFMDST
;
A
#
# COMPACT_ATOMS: atom_id res chain seq x y z
N MET A 1 -14.75 15.71 -11.25
CA MET A 1 -15.44 14.75 -10.35
C MET A 1 -15.60 13.47 -11.15
N ASN A 2 -14.93 12.38 -10.79
CA ASN A 2 -15.08 11.11 -11.49
C ASN A 2 -16.41 10.50 -11.07
N LEU A 3 -17.22 10.11 -12.04
CA LEU A 3 -18.50 9.45 -11.81
C LEU A 3 -18.22 8.01 -11.34
N ILE A 4 -18.62 7.68 -10.11
CA ILE A 4 -18.51 6.30 -9.61
C ILE A 4 -19.71 5.51 -10.11
N PRO A 5 -19.54 4.41 -10.89
CA PRO A 5 -20.63 3.62 -11.39
C PRO A 5 -21.45 2.97 -10.29
N THR A 6 -22.76 2.92 -10.46
CA THR A 6 -23.70 2.18 -9.60
C THR A 6 -24.08 0.87 -10.25
N ILE A 7 -24.05 -0.22 -9.49
CA ILE A 7 -24.46 -1.55 -9.90
C ILE A 7 -25.75 -1.92 -9.18
N ILE A 8 -26.73 -2.46 -9.90
CA ILE A 8 -27.97 -2.97 -9.34
C ILE A 8 -27.92 -4.50 -9.37
N GLU A 9 -27.92 -5.13 -8.21
CA GLU A 9 -28.07 -6.58 -8.05
C GLU A 9 -29.51 -6.93 -7.76
N LYS A 10 -30.04 -7.93 -8.48
CA LYS A 10 -31.35 -8.53 -8.22
C LYS A 10 -31.18 -9.87 -7.52
N ASN A 11 -31.88 -10.06 -6.41
CA ASN A 11 -31.96 -11.33 -5.73
C ASN A 11 -33.43 -11.61 -5.32
N ASP A 12 -33.67 -12.76 -4.73
CA ASP A 12 -35.02 -13.20 -4.33
C ASP A 12 -35.69 -12.27 -3.30
N MET A 13 -34.94 -11.39 -2.67
CA MET A 13 -35.43 -10.39 -1.70
C MET A 13 -35.59 -8.99 -2.30
N GLY A 14 -35.33 -8.80 -3.60
CA GLY A 14 -35.49 -7.53 -4.30
C GLY A 14 -34.23 -6.99 -4.98
N GLU A 15 -34.23 -5.71 -5.28
CA GLU A 15 -33.11 -5.01 -5.92
C GLU A 15 -32.29 -4.24 -4.88
N ARG A 16 -30.95 -4.34 -4.97
CA ARG A 16 -30.02 -3.54 -4.17
C ARG A 16 -29.04 -2.80 -5.06
N ALA A 17 -28.87 -1.52 -4.81
CA ALA A 17 -27.89 -0.68 -5.48
C ALA A 17 -26.61 -0.58 -4.64
N TYR A 18 -25.46 -0.73 -5.30
CA TYR A 18 -24.12 -0.55 -4.73
C TYR A 18 -23.33 0.37 -5.66
N ASP A 19 -22.46 1.22 -5.11
CA ASP A 19 -21.35 1.72 -5.91
C ASP A 19 -20.35 0.59 -6.21
N ILE A 20 -19.51 0.78 -7.24
CA ILE A 20 -18.61 -0.30 -7.69
C ILE A 20 -17.62 -0.73 -6.61
N TYR A 21 -17.10 0.18 -5.78
CA TYR A 21 -16.15 -0.16 -4.71
C TYR A 21 -16.82 -0.96 -3.60
N SER A 22 -18.00 -0.54 -3.15
CA SER A 22 -18.81 -1.29 -2.18
C SER A 22 -19.17 -2.69 -2.70
N ARG A 23 -19.39 -2.82 -4.01
CA ARG A 23 -19.66 -4.14 -4.61
C ARG A 23 -18.41 -5.03 -4.62
N LEU A 24 -17.25 -4.49 -5.00
CA LEU A 24 -15.98 -5.23 -4.95
C LEU A 24 -15.59 -5.63 -3.52
N LEU A 25 -15.85 -4.76 -2.56
CA LEU A 25 -15.58 -5.04 -1.15
C LEU A 25 -16.32 -6.29 -0.64
N LYS A 26 -17.54 -6.58 -1.14
CA LYS A 26 -18.25 -7.84 -0.84
C LYS A 26 -17.47 -9.09 -1.27
N ASP A 27 -16.68 -8.98 -2.33
CA ASP A 27 -15.79 -10.03 -2.83
C ASP A 27 -14.40 -9.96 -2.21
N ARG A 28 -14.24 -9.19 -1.12
CA ARG A 28 -12.99 -8.97 -0.37
C ARG A 28 -11.89 -8.32 -1.21
N ILE A 29 -12.28 -7.44 -2.12
CA ILE A 29 -11.37 -6.67 -2.99
C ILE A 29 -11.33 -5.23 -2.54
N ILE A 30 -10.14 -4.75 -2.23
CA ILE A 30 -9.84 -3.35 -1.90
C ILE A 30 -9.01 -2.75 -3.05
N ILE A 31 -9.32 -1.52 -3.44
CA ILE A 31 -8.60 -0.78 -4.47
C ILE A 31 -7.86 0.41 -3.83
N LEU A 32 -6.52 0.31 -3.78
CA LEU A 32 -5.65 1.42 -3.40
C LEU A 32 -5.18 2.13 -4.66
N ASN A 33 -5.80 3.27 -4.97
CA ASN A 33 -5.53 4.05 -6.18
C ASN A 33 -5.15 5.50 -5.84
N GLY A 34 -4.16 6.05 -6.57
CA GLY A 34 -3.69 7.42 -6.39
C GLY A 34 -2.75 7.61 -5.21
N GLU A 35 -2.60 8.84 -4.74
CA GLU A 35 -1.68 9.19 -3.66
C GLU A 35 -2.13 8.59 -2.32
N ILE A 36 -1.17 8.12 -1.53
CA ILE A 36 -1.39 7.63 -0.17
C ILE A 36 -1.32 8.82 0.79
N ASP A 37 -2.48 9.32 1.16
CA ASP A 37 -2.68 10.35 2.18
C ASP A 37 -3.44 9.78 3.39
N ASP A 38 -3.69 10.62 4.39
CA ASP A 38 -4.40 10.19 5.60
C ASP A 38 -5.84 9.73 5.31
N ASN A 39 -6.53 10.33 4.32
CA ASN A 39 -7.89 9.95 3.95
C ASN A 39 -7.91 8.57 3.29
N THR A 40 -7.03 8.36 2.31
CA THR A 40 -6.85 7.08 1.62
C THR A 40 -6.50 5.98 2.62
N ALA A 41 -5.55 6.26 3.54
CA ALA A 41 -5.15 5.30 4.56
C ALA A 41 -6.28 4.93 5.50
N ASN A 42 -7.05 5.91 5.99
CA ASN A 42 -8.18 5.66 6.87
C ASN A 42 -9.26 4.78 6.22
N ILE A 43 -9.54 4.98 4.93
CA ILE A 43 -10.50 4.15 4.19
C ILE A 43 -9.98 2.72 4.08
N VAL A 44 -8.75 2.51 3.62
CA VAL A 44 -8.16 1.16 3.46
C VAL A 44 -8.06 0.44 4.80
N VAL A 45 -7.65 1.12 5.87
CA VAL A 45 -7.63 0.58 7.23
C VAL A 45 -9.03 0.13 7.67
N ALA A 46 -10.05 0.95 7.44
CA ALA A 46 -11.43 0.61 7.81
C ALA A 46 -11.94 -0.60 7.00
N GLU A 47 -11.63 -0.67 5.70
CA GLU A 47 -12.00 -1.80 4.84
C GLU A 47 -11.30 -3.11 5.27
N LEU A 48 -10.00 -3.05 5.60
CA LEU A 48 -9.24 -4.20 6.11
C LEU A 48 -9.86 -4.73 7.42
N LEU A 49 -10.10 -3.86 8.39
CA LEU A 49 -10.70 -4.21 9.68
C LEU A 49 -12.12 -4.76 9.52
N TYR A 50 -12.91 -4.15 8.64
CA TYR A 50 -14.27 -4.63 8.35
C TYR A 50 -14.25 -6.04 7.75
N LEU A 51 -13.42 -6.29 6.74
CA LEU A 51 -13.33 -7.59 6.10
C LEU A 51 -12.81 -8.67 7.06
N ASP A 52 -11.81 -8.35 7.88
CA ASP A 52 -11.29 -9.28 8.89
C ASP A 52 -12.34 -9.64 9.95
N SER A 53 -13.21 -8.69 10.31
CA SER A 53 -14.30 -8.93 11.26
C SER A 53 -15.37 -9.90 10.76
N LEU A 54 -15.51 -10.07 9.43
CA LEU A 54 -16.49 -10.98 8.83
C LEU A 54 -16.02 -12.45 8.87
N ASN A 55 -14.77 -12.69 8.51
CA ASN A 55 -14.08 -13.99 8.51
C ASN A 55 -12.60 -13.79 8.18
N ASN A 56 -11.80 -14.85 8.29
CA ASN A 56 -10.34 -14.82 8.07
C ASN A 56 -9.94 -15.28 6.65
N ASN A 57 -10.83 -15.17 5.65
CA ASN A 57 -10.46 -15.47 4.26
C ASN A 57 -9.53 -14.37 3.73
N ASP A 58 -8.79 -14.69 2.66
CA ASP A 58 -7.88 -13.75 2.01
C ASP A 58 -8.58 -12.44 1.59
N ILE A 59 -7.86 -11.35 1.71
CA ILE A 59 -8.25 -10.02 1.21
C ILE A 59 -7.34 -9.70 0.02
N SER A 60 -7.90 -9.25 -1.10
CA SER A 60 -7.14 -8.83 -2.28
C SER A 60 -6.99 -7.31 -2.32
N LEU A 61 -5.77 -6.82 -2.18
CA LEU A 61 -5.44 -5.40 -2.26
C LEU A 61 -4.81 -5.10 -3.63
N TYR A 62 -5.58 -4.46 -4.51
CA TYR A 62 -5.11 -3.98 -5.81
C TYR A 62 -4.49 -2.60 -5.67
N ILE A 63 -3.25 -2.44 -6.14
CA ILE A 63 -2.44 -1.24 -5.94
C ILE A 63 -2.13 -0.59 -7.29
N ASN A 64 -2.54 0.66 -7.45
CA ASN A 64 -2.17 1.55 -8.54
C ASN A 64 -1.86 2.94 -7.95
N SER A 65 -0.66 3.12 -7.43
CA SER A 65 -0.33 4.29 -6.61
C SER A 65 1.13 4.73 -6.80
N PRO A 66 1.38 6.03 -6.92
CA PRO A 66 2.74 6.59 -6.91
C PRO A 66 3.37 6.61 -5.50
N GLY A 67 2.67 6.14 -4.48
CA GLY A 67 3.08 6.29 -3.09
C GLY A 67 2.48 7.53 -2.43
N GLY A 68 3.16 8.08 -1.43
CA GLY A 68 2.68 9.26 -0.69
C GLY A 68 3.23 9.33 0.73
N ALA A 69 2.44 9.81 1.67
CA ALA A 69 2.85 10.01 3.05
C ALA A 69 3.25 8.71 3.75
N ILE A 70 4.47 8.65 4.26
CA ILE A 70 5.00 7.45 4.93
C ILE A 70 4.15 7.06 6.14
N THR A 71 3.69 8.05 6.94
CA THR A 71 2.86 7.78 8.12
C THR A 71 1.52 7.15 7.75
N ALA A 72 0.88 7.64 6.69
CA ALA A 72 -0.36 7.10 6.15
C ALA A 72 -0.16 5.66 5.64
N GLY A 73 0.90 5.43 4.85
CA GLY A 73 1.22 4.09 4.39
C GLY A 73 1.57 3.12 5.51
N MET A 74 2.26 3.58 6.57
CA MET A 74 2.55 2.74 7.73
C MET A 74 1.29 2.35 8.52
N ALA A 75 0.24 3.17 8.52
CA ALA A 75 -1.03 2.78 9.12
C ALA A 75 -1.67 1.60 8.38
N ILE A 76 -1.62 1.61 7.04
CA ILE A 76 -2.08 0.47 6.23
C ILE A 76 -1.19 -0.76 6.50
N TYR A 77 0.13 -0.59 6.44
CA TYR A 77 1.11 -1.65 6.70
C TYR A 77 0.89 -2.35 8.03
N ASP A 78 0.83 -1.57 9.11
CA ASP A 78 0.64 -2.11 10.45
C ASP A 78 -0.72 -2.82 10.58
N THR A 79 -1.78 -2.32 9.91
CA THR A 79 -3.10 -2.98 9.89
C THR A 79 -3.06 -4.30 9.13
N MET A 80 -2.39 -4.36 7.95
CA MET A 80 -2.21 -5.62 7.21
C MET A 80 -1.53 -6.71 8.06
N ASN A 81 -0.56 -6.31 8.90
CA ASN A 81 0.13 -7.24 9.79
C ASN A 81 -0.65 -7.56 11.09
N PHE A 82 -1.59 -6.71 11.46
CA PHE A 82 -2.37 -6.87 12.71
C PHE A 82 -3.58 -7.80 12.54
N ILE A 83 -4.25 -7.76 11.38
CA ILE A 83 -5.42 -8.57 11.09
C ILE A 83 -5.04 -10.04 10.93
N LYS A 84 -6.03 -10.93 11.00
CA LYS A 84 -5.85 -12.39 10.87
C LYS A 84 -5.97 -12.88 9.43
N SER A 85 -6.68 -12.12 8.60
CA SER A 85 -6.83 -12.42 7.17
C SER A 85 -5.51 -12.18 6.44
N ASP A 86 -5.09 -13.11 5.60
CA ASP A 86 -3.95 -12.88 4.72
C ASP A 86 -4.32 -11.82 3.67
N VAL A 87 -3.40 -10.88 3.43
CA VAL A 87 -3.57 -9.87 2.39
C VAL A 87 -2.76 -10.23 1.16
N SER A 88 -3.45 -10.57 0.08
CA SER A 88 -2.85 -10.71 -1.25
C SER A 88 -2.71 -9.34 -1.89
N THR A 89 -1.52 -9.01 -2.40
CA THR A 89 -1.25 -7.70 -3.03
C THR A 89 -1.01 -7.84 -4.53
N ILE A 90 -1.63 -6.98 -5.33
CA ILE A 90 -1.59 -7.05 -6.78
C ILE A 90 -1.26 -5.65 -7.34
N CYS A 91 -0.08 -5.49 -7.96
CA CYS A 91 0.28 -4.26 -8.65
C CYS A 91 -0.42 -4.18 -10.01
N VAL A 92 -1.18 -3.10 -10.22
CA VAL A 92 -1.87 -2.76 -11.47
C VAL A 92 -1.42 -1.37 -11.92
N GLY A 93 -0.74 -1.28 -13.04
CA GLY A 93 -0.16 -0.02 -13.51
C GLY A 93 1.14 0.34 -12.78
N ILE A 94 1.08 0.92 -11.59
CA ILE A 94 2.28 1.26 -10.82
C ILE A 94 2.12 1.05 -9.32
N ALA A 95 3.18 0.56 -8.68
CA ALA A 95 3.34 0.62 -7.23
C ALA A 95 4.70 1.28 -6.92
N ALA A 96 4.68 2.58 -6.59
CA ALA A 96 5.90 3.35 -6.37
C ALA A 96 6.05 3.81 -4.92
N SER A 97 7.31 3.94 -4.46
CA SER A 97 7.63 4.51 -3.15
C SER A 97 6.90 3.77 -2.01
N MET A 98 6.09 4.47 -1.21
CA MET A 98 5.34 3.84 -0.13
C MET A 98 4.37 2.75 -0.61
N ALA A 99 3.83 2.86 -1.83
CA ALA A 99 2.98 1.81 -2.43
C ALA A 99 3.79 0.53 -2.77
N ALA A 100 5.06 0.66 -3.15
CA ALA A 100 5.95 -0.50 -3.32
C ALA A 100 6.19 -1.22 -1.99
N VAL A 101 6.34 -0.47 -0.90
CA VAL A 101 6.45 -1.05 0.44
C VAL A 101 5.19 -1.84 0.78
N LEU A 102 4.00 -1.29 0.54
CA LEU A 102 2.73 -2.00 0.76
C LEU A 102 2.60 -3.26 -0.12
N LEU A 103 3.02 -3.19 -1.38
CA LEU A 103 3.03 -4.35 -2.27
C LEU A 103 3.88 -5.50 -1.70
N THR A 104 5.07 -5.18 -1.16
CA THR A 104 5.97 -6.19 -0.58
C THR A 104 5.49 -6.74 0.75
N CYS A 105 4.50 -6.09 1.38
CA CYS A 105 3.93 -6.51 2.66
C CYS A 105 2.75 -7.48 2.52
N GLY A 106 2.34 -7.77 1.30
CA GLY A 106 1.41 -8.87 1.04
C GLY A 106 1.94 -10.20 1.56
N GLU A 107 1.06 -11.15 1.85
CA GLU A 107 1.42 -12.48 2.33
C GLU A 107 2.41 -13.16 1.37
N LYS A 108 3.38 -13.85 1.91
CA LYS A 108 4.41 -14.53 1.13
C LYS A 108 3.79 -15.57 0.18
N GLY A 109 4.07 -15.44 -1.11
CA GLY A 109 3.47 -16.25 -2.16
C GLY A 109 2.14 -15.71 -2.70
N LYS A 110 1.62 -14.61 -2.15
CA LYS A 110 0.39 -13.94 -2.59
C LYS A 110 0.64 -12.50 -3.05
N ARG A 111 1.81 -12.23 -3.63
CA ARG A 111 2.23 -10.93 -4.15
C ARG A 111 2.36 -11.03 -5.66
N PHE A 112 1.66 -10.18 -6.38
CA PHE A 112 1.55 -10.25 -7.84
C PHE A 112 1.81 -8.89 -8.47
N ILE A 113 2.32 -8.94 -9.70
CA ILE A 113 2.44 -7.79 -10.59
C ILE A 113 1.86 -8.16 -11.95
N LEU A 114 1.03 -7.31 -12.53
CA LEU A 114 0.52 -7.53 -13.87
C LEU A 114 1.60 -7.28 -14.94
N PRO A 115 1.50 -7.91 -16.12
CA PRO A 115 2.59 -7.91 -17.11
C PRO A 115 3.09 -6.54 -17.58
N ASN A 116 2.25 -5.52 -17.54
CA ASN A 116 2.60 -4.16 -17.97
C ASN A 116 2.68 -3.17 -16.77
N ALA A 117 2.69 -3.70 -15.54
CA ALA A 117 2.83 -2.87 -14.36
C ALA A 117 4.29 -2.70 -13.98
N GLU A 118 4.59 -1.62 -13.26
CA GLU A 118 5.92 -1.26 -12.78
C GLU A 118 5.93 -1.11 -11.26
N VAL A 119 7.06 -1.44 -10.65
CA VAL A 119 7.33 -1.17 -9.24
C VAL A 119 8.54 -0.24 -9.16
N MET A 120 8.46 0.80 -8.32
CA MET A 120 9.58 1.70 -8.10
C MET A 120 9.86 1.85 -6.61
N ILE A 121 11.11 1.67 -6.23
CA ILE A 121 11.60 1.91 -4.88
C ILE A 121 12.60 3.05 -4.87
N HIS A 122 12.60 3.83 -3.81
CA HIS A 122 13.57 4.88 -3.54
C HIS A 122 13.60 5.26 -2.06
N GLN A 123 14.60 6.02 -1.66
CA GLN A 123 14.68 6.54 -0.29
C GLN A 123 13.61 7.60 0.00
N PRO A 124 13.24 7.82 1.28
CA PRO A 124 12.30 8.86 1.66
C PRO A 124 12.70 10.25 1.15
N LEU A 125 11.73 10.97 0.61
CA LEU A 125 11.87 12.40 0.33
C LEU A 125 11.51 13.21 1.57
N GLY A 126 12.23 14.29 1.79
CA GLY A 126 11.92 15.19 2.88
C GLY A 126 12.85 16.38 2.92
N GLY A 127 12.46 17.38 3.70
CA GLY A 127 13.26 18.58 3.93
C GLY A 127 12.80 19.28 5.20
N ALA A 128 13.58 20.25 5.65
CA ALA A 128 13.24 21.10 6.79
C ALA A 128 13.79 22.50 6.59
N GLN A 129 13.05 23.47 7.10
CA GLN A 129 13.46 24.85 7.19
C GLN A 129 13.20 25.33 8.63
N GLY A 130 14.12 26.09 9.21
CA GLY A 130 14.01 26.56 10.57
C GLY A 130 15.36 26.75 11.25
N GLN A 131 15.39 26.69 12.56
CA GLN A 131 16.62 26.77 13.35
C GLN A 131 17.47 25.51 13.17
N ALA A 132 18.78 25.59 13.40
CA ALA A 132 19.72 24.50 13.22
C ALA A 132 19.29 23.21 13.93
N THR A 133 18.78 23.32 15.16
CA THR A 133 18.28 22.18 15.93
C THR A 133 17.05 21.52 15.29
N GLU A 134 16.12 22.30 14.76
CA GLU A 134 14.92 21.79 14.07
C GLU A 134 15.30 21.06 12.78
N ILE A 135 16.24 21.61 12.01
CA ILE A 135 16.77 20.97 10.80
C ILE A 135 17.44 19.64 11.15
N LYS A 136 18.23 19.60 12.25
CA LYS A 136 18.87 18.36 12.72
C LYS A 136 17.84 17.29 13.10
N ILE A 137 16.82 17.66 13.88
CA ILE A 137 15.73 16.73 14.28
C ILE A 137 15.02 16.16 13.04
N ALA A 138 14.71 17.00 12.06
CA ALA A 138 14.05 16.55 10.83
C ALA A 138 14.95 15.60 10.02
N ALA A 139 16.24 15.91 9.89
CA ALA A 139 17.20 15.05 9.19
C ALA A 139 17.34 13.68 9.89
N GLU A 140 17.49 13.66 11.21
CA GLU A 140 17.56 12.41 11.98
C GLU A 140 16.28 11.57 11.83
N ARG A 141 15.11 12.21 11.79
CA ARG A 141 13.83 11.52 11.54
C ARG A 141 13.79 10.89 10.15
N ILE A 142 14.21 11.61 9.10
CA ILE A 142 14.25 11.09 7.73
C ILE A 142 15.19 9.88 7.64
N LEU A 143 16.38 9.96 8.22
CA LEU A 143 17.34 8.85 8.25
C LEU A 143 16.78 7.62 9.00
N LYS A 144 16.07 7.84 10.11
CA LYS A 144 15.39 6.77 10.84
C LYS A 144 14.31 6.09 9.99
N LEU A 145 13.52 6.88 9.24
CA LEU A 145 12.50 6.35 8.34
C LEU A 145 13.13 5.58 7.18
N LYS A 146 14.20 6.10 6.55
CA LYS A 146 14.98 5.38 5.52
C LYS A 146 15.38 3.99 6.02
N LYS A 147 16.03 3.93 7.19
CA LYS A 147 16.44 2.66 7.78
C LYS A 147 15.26 1.71 8.03
N LYS A 148 14.14 2.23 8.57
CA LYS A 148 12.93 1.42 8.84
C LYS A 148 12.36 0.82 7.55
N LEU A 149 12.17 1.63 6.51
CA LEU A 149 11.60 1.18 5.24
C LEU A 149 12.52 0.17 4.53
N ASN A 150 13.82 0.43 4.52
CA ASN A 150 14.79 -0.50 3.91
C ASN A 150 14.83 -1.84 4.68
N THR A 151 14.73 -1.81 6.02
CA THR A 151 14.61 -3.05 6.81
C THR A 151 13.34 -3.82 6.43
N ILE A 152 12.19 -3.16 6.31
CA ILE A 152 10.93 -3.79 5.88
C ILE A 152 11.09 -4.42 4.50
N LEU A 153 11.67 -3.71 3.53
CA LEU A 153 11.91 -4.24 2.19
C LEU A 153 12.86 -5.44 2.20
N ALA A 154 13.95 -5.39 2.99
CA ALA A 154 14.90 -6.49 3.10
C ALA A 154 14.23 -7.75 3.70
N GLU A 155 13.48 -7.61 4.79
CA GLU A 155 12.75 -8.71 5.43
C GLU A 155 11.68 -9.30 4.50
N ALA A 156 10.90 -8.46 3.82
CA ALA A 156 9.83 -8.88 2.93
C ALA A 156 10.34 -9.58 1.65
N THR A 157 11.51 -9.18 1.13
CA THR A 157 12.09 -9.74 -0.11
C THR A 157 13.11 -10.83 0.15
N GLY A 158 13.69 -10.89 1.36
CA GLY A 158 14.81 -11.78 1.68
C GLY A 158 16.15 -11.32 1.10
N LYS A 159 16.23 -10.10 0.54
CA LYS A 159 17.48 -9.51 0.04
C LYS A 159 18.33 -8.96 1.19
N ASP A 160 19.65 -8.96 1.00
CA ASP A 160 20.57 -8.30 1.93
C ASP A 160 20.26 -6.80 2.03
N ILE A 161 20.32 -6.27 3.25
CA ILE A 161 20.04 -4.86 3.53
C ILE A 161 20.96 -3.92 2.74
N ALA A 162 22.21 -4.30 2.51
CA ALA A 162 23.14 -3.49 1.73
C ALA A 162 22.73 -3.38 0.25
N ILE A 163 22.09 -4.41 -0.31
CA ILE A 163 21.52 -4.38 -1.66
C ILE A 163 20.33 -3.43 -1.68
N ILE A 164 19.42 -3.54 -0.71
CA ILE A 164 18.25 -2.64 -0.60
C ILE A 164 18.70 -1.18 -0.40
N ASP A 165 19.70 -0.93 0.43
CA ASP A 165 20.27 0.42 0.63
C ASP A 165 20.82 1.01 -0.67
N SER A 166 21.47 0.18 -1.49
CA SER A 166 21.98 0.58 -2.83
C SER A 166 20.83 0.81 -3.82
N ASP A 167 19.88 -0.10 -3.91
CA ASP A 167 18.77 -0.04 -4.87
C ASP A 167 17.84 1.15 -4.57
N THR A 168 17.65 1.50 -3.29
CA THR A 168 16.79 2.63 -2.88
C THR A 168 17.50 4.00 -2.89
N GLU A 169 18.78 4.08 -3.21
CA GLU A 169 19.52 5.36 -3.18
C GLU A 169 18.99 6.38 -4.21
N ARG A 170 18.44 5.88 -5.32
CA ARG A 170 17.72 6.65 -6.35
C ARG A 170 16.52 5.84 -6.82
N ASP A 171 15.72 6.41 -7.71
CA ASP A 171 14.56 5.73 -8.29
C ASP A 171 15.02 4.45 -9.02
N TYR A 172 14.59 3.32 -8.50
CA TYR A 172 14.89 2.00 -9.05
C TYR A 172 13.60 1.34 -9.52
N PHE A 173 13.46 1.24 -10.84
CA PHE A 173 12.28 0.68 -11.48
C PHE A 173 12.47 -0.81 -11.78
N MET A 174 11.41 -1.58 -11.58
CA MET A 174 11.32 -3.01 -11.84
C MET A 174 10.03 -3.31 -12.59
N ASP A 175 10.06 -4.24 -13.50
CA ASP A 175 8.91 -4.76 -14.21
C ASP A 175 8.52 -6.18 -13.74
N SER A 176 7.64 -6.86 -14.47
CA SER A 176 7.15 -8.19 -14.14
C SER A 176 8.10 -9.35 -14.54
N THR A 177 9.26 -9.06 -15.17
CA THR A 177 10.19 -10.07 -15.70
C THR A 177 11.43 -10.25 -14.84
#